data_62abfe8bad1050bce39e25ab01bb4ad1
#
_entry.id   62abfe8bad1050bce39e25ab01bb4ad1
#
_cell.length_a   1.000
_cell.length_b   1.000
_cell.length_c   1.000
_cell.angle_alpha   90.00
_cell.angle_beta   90.00
_cell.angle_gamma   90.00
#
_symmetry.space_group_name_H-M   'P 1'
#
loop_
_entity.id
_entity.type
_entity.pdbx_description
1 polymer ?
#
loop_
_entity_poly.entity_id
_entity_poly.type
_entity_poly.pdbx_seq_one_letter_code
_entity_poly.pdbx_strand_id
1 'polypeptide(L)'
;GLPSVSPFCLKLDAFLRIAGIAHEAITAATPFGGPKGKAPWITLDGETLGDSSLIIEHLKTVYSVDPDRHLSRTARGTAVTIERLIEENLYWAMVFDRPLCQTLRQKTAYRSRYGPAFRGGDYGHCNAGHPGLV
;
A
#
# COMPACT_ATOMS: atom_id res chain seq x y z
N GLY A 1 -9.36 6.55 -11.58
CA GLY A 1 -9.42 5.22 -10.95
C GLY A 1 -8.57 5.16 -9.69
N LEU A 2 -8.64 4.07 -8.93
CA LEU A 2 -7.77 3.86 -7.78
C LEU A 2 -6.33 3.60 -8.26
N PRO A 3 -5.30 4.19 -7.61
CA PRO A 3 -3.91 4.02 -8.03
C PRO A 3 -3.38 2.59 -7.81
N SER A 4 -4.01 1.81 -6.96
CA SER A 4 -3.67 0.40 -6.72
C SER A 4 -4.89 -0.39 -6.25
N VAL A 5 -4.87 -1.71 -6.50
CA VAL A 5 -5.86 -2.65 -5.95
C VAL A 5 -5.46 -3.18 -4.58
N SER A 6 -4.23 -2.96 -4.16
CA SER A 6 -3.74 -3.34 -2.84
C SER A 6 -4.04 -2.26 -1.81
N PRO A 7 -4.77 -2.56 -0.73
CA PRO A 7 -5.06 -1.58 0.32
C PRO A 7 -3.78 -1.12 1.04
N PHE A 8 -2.78 -1.97 1.15
CA PHE A 8 -1.50 -1.62 1.75
C PHE A 8 -0.69 -0.65 0.87
N CYS A 9 -0.79 -0.79 -0.47
CA CYS A 9 -0.21 0.20 -1.38
C CYS A 9 -0.97 1.53 -1.30
N LEU A 10 -2.31 1.50 -1.22
CA LEU A 10 -3.12 2.70 -1.03
C LEU A 10 -2.82 3.40 0.30
N LYS A 11 -2.64 2.63 1.38
CA LYS A 11 -2.23 3.15 2.70
C LYS A 11 -0.91 3.92 2.58
N LEU A 12 0.09 3.34 1.93
CA LEU A 12 1.39 3.96 1.75
C LEU A 12 1.32 5.21 0.86
N ASP A 13 0.62 5.15 -0.28
CA ASP A 13 0.43 6.29 -1.18
C ASP A 13 -0.28 7.45 -0.46
N ALA A 14 -1.33 7.15 0.31
CA ALA A 14 -2.04 8.14 1.10
C ALA A 14 -1.12 8.79 2.15
N PHE A 15 -0.31 8.01 2.86
CA PHE A 15 0.66 8.54 3.82
C PHE A 15 1.67 9.47 3.14
N LEU A 16 2.27 9.06 2.02
CA LEU A 16 3.26 9.87 1.29
C LEU A 16 2.68 11.21 0.85
N ARG A 17 1.43 11.21 0.37
CA ARG A 17 0.71 12.44 -0.03
C ARG A 17 0.41 13.35 1.17
N ILE A 18 -0.09 12.79 2.27
CA ILE A 18 -0.41 13.56 3.48
C ILE A 18 0.86 14.15 4.10
N ALA A 19 1.95 13.39 4.10
CA ALA A 19 3.25 13.82 4.60
C ALA A 19 3.98 14.80 3.67
N GLY A 20 3.49 14.99 2.43
CA GLY A 20 4.13 15.86 1.45
C GLY A 20 5.46 15.30 0.92
N ILE A 21 5.68 13.98 1.02
CA ILE A 21 6.90 13.34 0.54
C ILE A 21 6.78 13.11 -0.96
N ALA A 22 7.70 13.71 -1.72
CA ALA A 22 7.77 13.50 -3.16
C ALA A 22 8.12 12.03 -3.46
N HIS A 23 7.36 11.39 -4.34
CA HIS A 23 7.55 10.00 -4.70
C HIS A 23 7.05 9.72 -6.10
N GLU A 24 7.57 8.66 -6.69
CA GLU A 24 7.08 8.10 -7.93
C GLU A 24 6.44 6.74 -7.65
N ALA A 25 5.20 6.58 -8.10
CA ALA A 25 4.48 5.31 -7.98
C ALA A 25 4.75 4.46 -9.24
N ILE A 26 5.41 3.33 -9.07
CA ILE A 26 5.75 2.41 -10.15
C ILE A 26 4.87 1.17 -10.04
N THR A 27 4.17 0.85 -11.14
CA THR A 27 3.40 -0.39 -11.23
C THR A 27 4.34 -1.56 -11.49
N ALA A 28 4.48 -2.44 -10.52
CA ALA A 28 5.26 -3.65 -10.69
C ALA A 28 4.46 -4.71 -11.49
N ALA A 29 5.16 -5.44 -12.36
CA ALA A 29 4.54 -6.51 -13.15
C ALA A 29 4.01 -7.67 -12.27
N THR A 30 4.52 -7.81 -11.06
CA THR A 30 4.16 -8.86 -10.10
C THR A 30 4.37 -8.39 -8.67
N PRO A 31 3.52 -8.80 -7.70
CA PRO A 31 3.71 -8.46 -6.29
C PRO A 31 4.96 -9.11 -5.68
N PHE A 32 5.48 -10.14 -6.34
CA PHE A 32 6.60 -10.94 -5.86
C PHE A 32 7.97 -10.28 -6.08
N GLY A 33 8.04 -9.12 -6.73
CA GLY A 33 9.28 -8.36 -6.95
C GLY A 33 9.82 -7.67 -5.71
N GLY A 34 8.99 -7.48 -4.68
CA GLY A 34 9.39 -6.85 -3.44
C GLY A 34 10.09 -7.78 -2.45
N PRO A 35 10.71 -7.21 -1.40
CA PRO A 35 11.24 -7.97 -0.29
C PRO A 35 10.17 -8.90 0.30
N LYS A 36 10.53 -10.15 0.57
CA LYS A 36 9.58 -11.17 1.07
C LYS A 36 8.44 -11.50 0.09
N GLY A 37 8.57 -11.16 -1.20
CA GLY A 37 7.54 -11.46 -2.19
C GLY A 37 6.19 -10.78 -1.96
N LYS A 38 6.16 -9.60 -1.37
CA LYS A 38 4.94 -8.85 -1.04
C LYS A 38 5.05 -7.39 -1.44
N ALA A 39 3.91 -6.78 -1.75
CA ALA A 39 3.74 -5.35 -1.96
C ALA A 39 3.00 -4.71 -0.76
N PRO A 40 3.24 -3.43 -0.45
CA PRO A 40 4.15 -2.52 -1.13
C PRO A 40 5.61 -2.67 -0.70
N TRP A 41 6.51 -2.11 -1.49
CA TRP A 41 7.88 -1.83 -1.09
C TRP A 41 8.31 -0.48 -1.66
N ILE A 42 9.35 0.11 -1.07
CA ILE A 42 9.98 1.32 -1.59
C ILE A 42 11.46 1.04 -1.84
N THR A 43 12.04 1.87 -2.68
CA THR A 43 13.49 2.03 -2.77
C THR A 43 13.82 3.45 -2.34
N LEU A 44 14.68 3.59 -1.36
CA LEU A 44 15.14 4.86 -0.80
C LEU A 44 16.66 4.78 -0.67
N ASP A 45 17.39 5.71 -1.30
CA ASP A 45 18.86 5.77 -1.27
C ASP A 45 19.54 4.43 -1.63
N GLY A 46 18.95 3.67 -2.56
CA GLY A 46 19.44 2.37 -3.01
C GLY A 46 19.05 1.19 -2.12
N GLU A 47 18.46 1.43 -0.96
CA GLU A 47 17.94 0.39 -0.09
C GLU A 47 16.47 0.09 -0.37
N THR A 48 16.10 -1.19 -0.30
CA THR A 48 14.73 -1.62 -0.53
C THR A 48 14.09 -2.08 0.77
N LEU A 49 12.97 -1.44 1.12
CA LEU A 49 12.19 -1.74 2.32
C LEU A 49 10.78 -2.18 1.95
N GLY A 50 10.33 -3.29 2.50
CA GLY A 50 8.97 -3.81 2.35
C GLY A 50 8.17 -3.71 3.64
N ASP A 51 6.84 -3.92 3.55
CA ASP A 51 5.84 -3.76 4.59
C ASP A 51 5.42 -2.30 4.82
N SER A 52 4.14 -2.01 4.56
CA SER A 52 3.61 -0.65 4.59
C SER A 52 3.77 0.04 5.96
N SER A 53 3.62 -0.70 7.05
CA SER A 53 3.75 -0.13 8.40
C SER A 53 5.21 0.17 8.73
N LEU A 54 6.14 -0.74 8.40
CA LEU A 54 7.58 -0.53 8.60
C LEU A 54 8.09 0.62 7.72
N ILE A 55 7.63 0.70 6.48
CA ILE A 55 7.95 1.80 5.57
C ILE A 55 7.51 3.14 6.16
N ILE A 56 6.27 3.24 6.62
CA ILE A 56 5.71 4.48 7.19
C ILE A 56 6.51 4.92 8.42
N GLU A 57 6.84 4.01 9.34
CA GLU A 57 7.65 4.35 10.51
C GLU A 57 9.07 4.79 10.14
N HIS A 58 9.68 4.14 9.17
CA HIS A 58 10.98 4.54 8.64
C HIS A 58 10.92 5.95 8.02
N LEU A 59 9.93 6.22 7.18
CA LEU A 59 9.73 7.52 6.53
C LEU A 59 9.45 8.64 7.54
N LYS A 60 8.66 8.37 8.59
CA LYS A 60 8.44 9.32 9.69
C LYS A 60 9.77 9.74 10.33
N THR A 61 10.67 8.80 10.51
CA THR A 61 11.99 9.05 11.10
C THR A 61 12.89 9.83 10.15
N VAL A 62 13.04 9.35 8.90
CA VAL A 62 13.94 9.95 7.91
C VAL A 62 13.54 11.38 7.56
N TYR A 63 12.24 11.62 7.32
CA TYR A 63 11.73 12.94 6.92
C TYR A 63 11.27 13.79 8.11
N SER A 64 11.40 13.30 9.35
CA SER A 64 10.95 13.99 10.57
C SER A 64 9.48 14.45 10.48
N VAL A 65 8.63 13.64 9.91
CA VAL A 65 7.20 13.92 9.71
C VAL A 65 6.33 13.06 10.63
N ASP A 66 5.36 13.67 11.28
CA ASP A 66 4.32 12.97 12.04
C ASP A 66 2.96 13.62 11.75
N PRO A 67 2.17 13.07 10.81
CA PRO A 67 0.84 13.58 10.52
C PRO A 67 -0.07 13.59 11.75
N ASP A 68 0.16 12.69 12.70
CA ASP A 68 -0.65 12.50 13.89
C ASP A 68 -0.17 13.31 15.11
N ARG A 69 0.82 14.21 14.92
CA ARG A 69 1.41 15.00 16.03
C ARG A 69 0.40 15.79 16.86
N HIS A 70 -0.73 16.15 16.25
CA HIS A 70 -1.80 16.91 16.89
C HIS A 70 -2.78 16.04 17.69
N LEU A 71 -2.71 14.71 17.56
CA LEU A 71 -3.60 13.80 18.25
C LEU A 71 -3.20 13.63 19.72
N SER A 72 -4.19 13.58 20.61
CA SER A 72 -3.98 13.18 22.01
C SER A 72 -3.52 11.72 22.09
N ARG A 73 -2.93 11.34 23.23
CA ARG A 73 -2.51 9.96 23.47
C ARG A 73 -3.66 8.96 23.31
N THR A 74 -4.85 9.31 23.81
CA THR A 74 -6.06 8.49 23.65
C THR A 74 -6.46 8.36 22.19
N ALA A 75 -6.48 9.47 21.44
CA ALA A 75 -6.83 9.46 20.03
C ALA A 75 -5.83 8.62 19.20
N ARG A 76 -4.53 8.69 19.49
CA ARG A 76 -3.52 7.81 18.86
C ARG A 76 -3.79 6.33 19.16
N GLY A 77 -4.13 5.99 20.41
CA GLY A 77 -4.51 4.62 20.78
C GLY A 77 -5.73 4.13 20.00
N THR A 78 -6.75 4.98 19.86
CA THR A 78 -7.94 4.68 19.05
C THR A 78 -7.58 4.49 17.59
N ALA A 79 -6.75 5.35 17.01
CA ALA A 79 -6.30 5.23 15.62
C ALA A 79 -5.58 3.91 15.35
N VAL A 80 -4.66 3.51 16.24
CA VAL A 80 -3.97 2.21 16.15
C VAL A 80 -4.95 1.04 16.23
N THR A 81 -5.95 1.13 17.11
CA THR A 81 -6.98 0.08 17.24
C THR A 81 -7.80 -0.06 15.96
N ILE A 82 -8.21 1.06 15.37
CA ILE A 82 -8.95 1.07 14.09
C ILE A 82 -8.07 0.52 12.96
N GLU A 83 -6.81 0.93 12.90
CA GLU A 83 -5.86 0.43 11.91
C GLU A 83 -5.75 -1.11 11.98
N ARG A 84 -5.56 -1.67 13.16
CA ARG A 84 -5.50 -3.12 13.36
C ARG A 84 -6.81 -3.81 13.00
N LEU A 85 -7.95 -3.23 13.35
CA LEU A 85 -9.25 -3.77 12.97
C LEU A 85 -9.39 -3.88 11.44
N ILE A 86 -8.94 -2.85 10.73
CA ILE A 86 -8.99 -2.83 9.26
C ILE A 86 -8.00 -3.86 8.67
N GLU A 87 -6.77 -3.89 9.15
CA GLU A 87 -5.71 -4.74 8.60
C GLU A 87 -5.92 -6.23 8.92
N GLU A 88 -6.41 -6.55 10.13
CA GLU A 88 -6.52 -7.94 10.58
C GLU A 88 -7.90 -8.55 10.34
N ASN A 89 -8.93 -7.74 10.12
CA ASN A 89 -10.29 -8.25 9.93
C ASN A 89 -10.89 -7.84 8.58
N LEU A 90 -11.00 -6.53 8.30
CA LEU A 90 -11.64 -6.05 7.07
C LEU A 90 -10.84 -6.46 5.83
N TYR A 91 -9.51 -6.45 5.92
CA TYR A 91 -8.65 -6.93 4.83
C TYR A 91 -8.97 -8.37 4.44
N TRP A 92 -9.12 -9.27 5.40
CA TRP A 92 -9.43 -10.67 5.12
C TRP A 92 -10.83 -10.86 4.54
N ALA A 93 -11.83 -10.10 5.01
CA ALA A 93 -13.16 -10.09 4.40
C ALA A 93 -13.09 -9.65 2.93
N MET A 94 -12.32 -8.61 2.64
CA MET A 94 -12.11 -8.12 1.28
C MET A 94 -11.34 -9.12 0.40
N VAL A 95 -10.32 -9.81 0.96
CA VAL A 95 -9.56 -10.85 0.24
C VAL A 95 -10.47 -12.03 -0.07
N PHE A 96 -11.32 -12.42 0.88
CA PHE A 96 -12.26 -13.52 0.69
C PHE A 96 -13.30 -13.21 -0.39
N ASP A 97 -13.78 -11.98 -0.45
CA ASP A 97 -14.76 -11.53 -1.46
C ASP A 97 -14.12 -11.27 -2.84
N ARG A 98 -12.78 -11.14 -2.90
CA ARG A 98 -12.07 -10.95 -4.16
C ARG A 98 -12.10 -12.20 -5.01
N PRO A 99 -12.34 -12.08 -6.35
CA PRO A 99 -12.32 -13.21 -7.28
C PRO A 99 -10.98 -13.95 -7.37
N LEU A 100 -9.91 -13.38 -6.84
CA LEU A 100 -8.59 -14.02 -6.74
C LEU A 100 -8.61 -15.27 -5.83
N CYS A 101 -9.50 -15.30 -4.84
CA CYS A 101 -9.68 -16.46 -3.96
C CYS A 101 -10.74 -17.44 -4.46
N GLN A 102 -11.49 -17.06 -5.47
CA GLN A 102 -12.54 -17.87 -6.05
C GLN A 102 -11.98 -18.59 -7.28
N THR A 103 -12.21 -19.89 -7.36
CA THR A 103 -11.77 -20.81 -8.42
C THR A 103 -11.91 -20.26 -9.85
N LEU A 104 -11.14 -20.80 -10.78
CA LEU A 104 -11.08 -20.44 -12.21
C LEU A 104 -12.45 -20.14 -12.88
N ARG A 105 -13.52 -20.66 -12.33
CA ARG A 105 -14.89 -20.45 -12.81
C ARG A 105 -15.38 -19.00 -12.69
N GLN A 106 -14.83 -18.21 -11.77
CA GLN A 106 -15.26 -16.83 -11.53
C GLN A 106 -14.42 -15.78 -12.26
N LYS A 107 -13.25 -16.15 -12.79
CA LYS A 107 -12.44 -15.25 -13.62
C LYS A 107 -13.22 -14.70 -14.83
N THR A 108 -14.11 -15.51 -15.39
CA THR A 108 -14.95 -15.12 -16.53
C THR A 108 -16.06 -14.15 -16.10
N ALA A 109 -16.72 -14.41 -15.00
CA ALA A 109 -17.80 -13.55 -14.48
C ALA A 109 -17.27 -12.21 -13.95
N TYR A 110 -16.08 -12.19 -13.34
CA TYR A 110 -15.44 -10.96 -12.90
C TYR A 110 -15.01 -10.09 -14.09
N ARG A 111 -14.40 -10.68 -15.11
CA ARG A 111 -14.01 -9.99 -16.34
C ARG A 111 -15.20 -9.37 -17.06
N SER A 112 -16.34 -10.05 -17.04
CA SER A 112 -17.59 -9.53 -17.60
C SER A 112 -18.18 -8.36 -16.81
N ARG A 113 -18.01 -8.33 -15.49
CA ARG A 113 -18.56 -7.30 -14.60
C ARG A 113 -17.70 -6.04 -14.52
N TYR A 114 -16.38 -6.16 -14.60
CA TYR A 114 -15.45 -5.05 -14.41
C TYR A 114 -14.64 -4.67 -15.66
N GLY A 115 -14.88 -5.35 -16.79
CA GLY A 115 -14.28 -5.06 -18.09
C GLY A 115 -12.81 -5.45 -18.24
N PRO A 116 -12.24 -5.25 -19.44
CA PRO A 116 -10.86 -5.64 -19.77
C PRO A 116 -9.79 -4.74 -19.16
N ALA A 117 -10.16 -3.66 -18.47
CA ALA A 117 -9.22 -2.72 -17.86
C ALA A 117 -8.51 -3.26 -16.61
N PHE A 118 -8.98 -4.37 -16.05
CA PHE A 118 -8.35 -5.02 -14.91
C PHE A 118 -7.41 -6.13 -15.39
N ARG A 119 -6.17 -5.78 -15.69
CA ARG A 119 -5.09 -6.76 -15.80
C ARG A 119 -4.67 -7.10 -14.37
N GLY A 120 -4.86 -8.37 -13.96
CA GLY A 120 -4.44 -8.87 -12.65
C GLY A 120 -2.91 -8.82 -12.52
N GLY A 121 -2.38 -7.68 -12.15
CA GLY A 121 -0.94 -7.39 -12.09
C GLY A 121 -0.65 -6.00 -11.54
N ASP A 122 -1.67 -5.20 -11.25
CA ASP A 122 -1.47 -3.83 -10.74
C ASP A 122 -1.14 -3.86 -9.24
N TYR A 123 0.04 -4.38 -8.93
CA TYR A 123 0.64 -4.28 -7.60
C TYR A 123 1.61 -3.10 -7.60
N GLY A 124 1.34 -2.13 -6.75
CA GLY A 124 2.10 -0.89 -6.72
C GLY A 124 3.45 -1.03 -6.00
N HIS A 125 4.48 -0.56 -6.66
CA HIS A 125 5.77 -0.23 -6.07
C HIS A 125 5.85 1.28 -5.93
N CYS A 126 6.28 1.78 -4.78
CA CYS A 126 6.50 3.20 -4.56
C CYS A 126 8.01 3.46 -4.40
N ASN A 127 8.53 4.41 -5.14
CA ASN A 127 9.90 4.90 -4.97
C ASN A 127 9.84 6.28 -4.29
N ALA A 128 10.42 6.39 -3.09
CA ALA A 128 10.55 7.66 -2.39
C ALA A 128 11.89 8.30 -2.79
N GLY A 129 11.83 9.34 -3.62
CA GLY A 129 12.99 10.08 -4.08
C GLY A 129 13.32 11.23 -3.15
N HIS A 130 14.58 11.39 -2.80
CA HIS A 130 15.10 12.62 -2.22
C HIS A 130 15.12 13.71 -3.30
N PRO A 131 14.71 14.95 -3.05
CA PRO A 131 14.91 16.03 -3.99
C PRO A 131 16.42 16.36 -4.05
N GLY A 132 17.13 15.75 -5.00
CA GLY A 132 18.54 16.06 -5.19
C GLY A 132 19.44 15.01 -5.81
N LEU A 133 18.93 13.88 -6.25
CA LEU A 133 19.73 12.92 -7.01
C LEU A 133 19.03 12.57 -8.33
N VAL A 134 19.58 13.16 -9.38
CA VAL A 134 19.41 12.75 -10.78
C VAL A 134 20.26 11.50 -11.01
#